data_6dd033c3c846b708f01549502e1c2122
#
_entry.id   6dd033c3c846b708f01549502e1c2122
#
_cell.length_a   1.000
_cell.length_b   1.000
_cell.length_c   1.000
_cell.angle_alpha   90.00
_cell.angle_beta   90.00
_cell.angle_gamma   90.00
#
_symmetry.space_group_name_H-M   'P 1'
#
loop_
_entity.id
_entity.type
_entity.pdbx_description
1 polymer ?
#
loop_
_entity_poly.entity_id
_entity_poly.type
_entity_poly.pdbx_seq_one_letter_code
_entity_poly.pdbx_strand_id
1 'polypeptide(L)'
;MRPLATRLPALLLALLALPALAAASDIESLPDLAARFRAEAENRRDAAYRALDASDAPAARALREDPSLQLMGMDRLGWPIYFQTDNLNAARTISTDDVWNAPFNLSGGSLESGRVGIWDGGAVRLTHQEFGGRVVQVDGASILSGHATHVAGTIIGAGVNLAANGMAYAAPLSAHEWTNDNTEMTTAAGNGMLVSNHSYGVAVGWSWNSTEGAWYWYGNPGISPTEDYRFGFYDADAAGWDALALAAPSYLVCKSAGNHRNETGPTPGGTHFVYNGTEWVESTAIRDPDGGATGFDTLSPRSTAKNILVVGAVNDLAAGWTAPGDVTASAFTSYGPTDDGRIKPDLVANGVGLTSAYSSGDASYASLSGTSMSTPSVTGSIALLHERYRDVRDAYPQASTMKALILHTCDEAGAADGPDYRFGWGLMNTRAAAEAIADAVVLEAVLTSGGTDEFTLIPRPGEPLRATLVWADRPGFPAADALDPTDLMLINDLDMSIDQDASTFLPWVLDPADPGAAATTGDNDRDNVEQIRIGA
;
A
#
# COMPACT_ATOMS: atom_id res chain seq x y z
N MET A 1 5.63 -56.56 49.88
CA MET A 1 5.45 -55.25 49.17
C MET A 1 4.88 -55.56 47.79
N ARG A 2 3.62 -55.21 47.56
CA ARG A 2 2.87 -55.52 46.32
C ARG A 2 3.08 -54.38 45.33
N PRO A 3 3.24 -54.64 44.00
CA PRO A 3 3.08 -53.58 42.99
C PRO A 3 1.61 -53.49 42.57
N LEU A 4 1.12 -52.24 42.49
CA LEU A 4 -0.18 -51.89 41.94
C LEU A 4 -0.17 -52.02 40.41
N ALA A 5 -1.14 -52.78 39.91
CA ALA A 5 -1.46 -52.89 38.50
C ALA A 5 -2.46 -51.77 38.14
N THR A 6 -2.12 -50.87 37.25
CA THR A 6 -3.03 -49.91 36.63
C THR A 6 -3.70 -50.54 35.41
N ARG A 7 -5.03 -50.63 35.46
CA ARG A 7 -5.89 -51.10 34.35
C ARG A 7 -6.18 -49.93 33.42
N LEU A 8 -5.91 -50.10 32.14
CA LEU A 8 -6.51 -49.26 31.06
C LEU A 8 -7.97 -49.69 30.84
N PRO A 9 -8.89 -48.78 30.63
CA PRO A 9 -10.24 -49.14 30.17
C PRO A 9 -10.25 -49.30 28.65
N ALA A 10 -10.96 -50.37 28.24
CA ALA A 10 -11.17 -50.76 26.85
C ALA A 10 -12.00 -49.69 26.10
N LEU A 11 -11.58 -49.40 24.88
CA LEU A 11 -12.30 -48.60 23.92
C LEU A 11 -13.47 -49.40 23.37
N LEU A 12 -14.69 -49.01 23.72
CA LEU A 12 -15.92 -49.61 23.19
C LEU A 12 -16.26 -48.90 21.86
N LEU A 13 -16.03 -49.59 20.74
CA LEU A 13 -16.46 -49.17 19.41
C LEU A 13 -17.96 -49.42 19.29
N ALA A 14 -18.80 -48.40 19.48
CA ALA A 14 -20.21 -48.49 19.17
C ALA A 14 -20.41 -48.21 17.67
N LEU A 15 -20.67 -49.28 16.90
CA LEU A 15 -21.23 -49.20 15.57
C LEU A 15 -22.65 -48.65 15.68
N LEU A 16 -22.85 -47.36 15.41
CA LEU A 16 -24.18 -46.81 15.19
C LEU A 16 -24.58 -47.11 13.74
N ALA A 17 -25.52 -48.05 13.61
CA ALA A 17 -26.24 -48.29 12.37
C ALA A 17 -26.96 -46.99 11.93
N LEU A 18 -26.67 -46.52 10.73
CA LEU A 18 -27.41 -45.45 10.07
C LEU A 18 -28.86 -45.92 9.86
N PRO A 19 -29.88 -45.21 10.36
CA PRO A 19 -31.21 -45.39 9.86
C PRO A 19 -31.31 -44.79 8.44
N ALA A 20 -31.88 -45.61 7.57
CA ALA A 20 -32.13 -45.27 6.17
C ALA A 20 -33.00 -44.03 6.01
N LEU A 21 -32.69 -43.29 4.93
CA LEU A 21 -33.50 -42.27 4.28
C LEU A 21 -34.96 -42.19 4.78
N ALA A 22 -35.25 -41.14 5.53
CA ALA A 22 -36.61 -40.66 5.67
C ALA A 22 -36.56 -39.14 5.49
N ALA A 23 -37.31 -38.66 4.51
CA ALA A 23 -37.79 -37.32 4.26
C ALA A 23 -36.73 -36.21 3.93
N ALA A 24 -36.61 -35.92 2.65
CA ALA A 24 -36.05 -34.71 2.09
C ALA A 24 -36.96 -33.46 2.31
N SER A 25 -37.59 -33.34 3.49
CA SER A 25 -38.55 -32.27 3.78
C SER A 25 -38.15 -31.31 4.89
N ASP A 26 -36.98 -31.48 5.53
CA ASP A 26 -36.56 -30.63 6.67
C ASP A 26 -35.25 -29.87 6.44
N ILE A 27 -34.83 -29.70 5.19
CA ILE A 27 -33.73 -28.77 4.90
C ILE A 27 -34.32 -27.38 4.78
N GLU A 28 -34.04 -26.52 5.77
CA GLU A 28 -34.41 -25.10 5.77
C GLU A 28 -33.93 -24.43 4.48
N SER A 29 -34.77 -23.61 3.85
CA SER A 29 -34.35 -22.90 2.64
C SER A 29 -33.27 -21.88 2.97
N LEU A 30 -32.37 -21.58 2.01
CA LEU A 30 -31.32 -20.59 2.22
C LEU A 30 -31.85 -19.19 2.65
N PRO A 31 -32.99 -18.68 2.12
CA PRO A 31 -33.60 -17.46 2.61
C PRO A 31 -34.06 -17.54 4.07
N ASP A 32 -34.69 -18.66 4.48
CA ASP A 32 -35.16 -18.86 5.86
C ASP A 32 -33.96 -19.01 6.81
N LEU A 33 -32.95 -19.78 6.39
CA LEU A 33 -31.69 -19.94 7.11
C LEU A 33 -30.98 -18.58 7.31
N ALA A 34 -30.92 -17.76 6.28
CA ALA A 34 -30.35 -16.41 6.34
C ALA A 34 -31.14 -15.48 7.28
N ALA A 35 -32.47 -15.56 7.25
CA ALA A 35 -33.34 -14.81 8.16
C ALA A 35 -33.14 -15.24 9.63
N ARG A 36 -33.04 -16.53 9.87
CA ARG A 36 -32.74 -17.08 11.19
C ARG A 36 -31.37 -16.64 11.71
N PHE A 37 -30.33 -16.79 10.91
CA PHE A 37 -28.98 -16.34 11.29
C PHE A 37 -28.92 -14.85 11.61
N ARG A 38 -29.65 -14.03 10.85
CA ARG A 38 -29.73 -12.59 11.13
C ARG A 38 -30.38 -12.34 12.49
N ALA A 39 -31.55 -12.95 12.75
CA ALA A 39 -32.23 -12.82 14.02
C ALA A 39 -31.40 -13.32 15.21
N GLU A 40 -30.70 -14.44 15.06
CA GLU A 40 -29.80 -14.98 16.08
C GLU A 40 -28.60 -14.06 16.33
N ALA A 41 -28.00 -13.47 15.28
CA ALA A 41 -26.90 -12.52 15.41
C ALA A 41 -27.34 -11.22 16.12
N GLU A 42 -28.49 -10.67 15.74
CA GLU A 42 -29.08 -9.48 16.39
C GLU A 42 -29.37 -9.75 17.87
N ASN A 43 -30.04 -10.87 18.20
CA ASN A 43 -30.33 -11.24 19.57
C ASN A 43 -29.06 -11.45 20.43
N ARG A 44 -28.05 -12.10 19.89
CA ARG A 44 -26.74 -12.31 20.58
C ARG A 44 -26.05 -10.98 20.85
N ARG A 45 -26.03 -10.11 19.86
CA ARG A 45 -25.44 -8.77 19.98
C ARG A 45 -26.15 -7.94 21.02
N ASP A 46 -27.48 -7.85 20.96
CA ASP A 46 -28.29 -7.11 21.93
C ASP A 46 -28.15 -7.64 23.37
N ALA A 47 -27.99 -8.96 23.52
CA ALA A 47 -27.74 -9.55 24.83
C ALA A 47 -26.33 -9.16 25.35
N ALA A 48 -25.32 -9.16 24.47
CA ALA A 48 -23.95 -8.80 24.81
C ALA A 48 -23.83 -7.30 25.18
N TYR A 49 -24.48 -6.41 24.43
CA TYR A 49 -24.51 -4.98 24.77
C TYR A 49 -25.23 -4.72 26.13
N ARG A 50 -26.34 -5.39 26.40
CA ARG A 50 -27.01 -5.30 27.71
C ARG A 50 -26.12 -5.77 28.85
N ALA A 51 -25.34 -6.85 28.66
CA ALA A 51 -24.37 -7.33 29.64
C ALA A 51 -23.22 -6.35 29.89
N LEU A 52 -22.75 -5.71 28.83
CA LEU A 52 -21.68 -4.70 28.89
C LEU A 52 -22.19 -3.40 29.54
N ASP A 53 -23.45 -2.99 29.25
CA ASP A 53 -24.11 -1.82 29.83
C ASP A 53 -24.41 -1.97 31.31
N ALA A 54 -24.57 -3.22 31.76
CA ALA A 54 -24.75 -3.53 33.20
C ALA A 54 -23.44 -3.44 33.98
N SER A 55 -22.30 -3.23 33.32
CA SER A 55 -20.99 -3.15 33.96
C SER A 55 -20.49 -1.70 34.05
N ASP A 56 -20.30 -1.22 35.28
CA ASP A 56 -19.70 0.10 35.58
C ASP A 56 -18.16 0.09 35.52
N ALA A 57 -17.55 -1.01 35.15
CA ALA A 57 -16.10 -1.13 35.09
C ALA A 57 -15.48 -0.15 34.06
N PRO A 58 -14.40 0.59 34.39
CA PRO A 58 -13.73 1.50 33.45
C PRO A 58 -13.32 0.82 32.14
N ALA A 59 -12.88 -0.44 32.20
CA ALA A 59 -12.53 -1.23 31.03
C ALA A 59 -13.73 -1.50 30.12
N ALA A 60 -14.91 -1.76 30.67
CA ALA A 60 -16.13 -1.98 29.88
C ALA A 60 -16.58 -0.68 29.17
N ARG A 61 -16.35 0.48 29.80
CA ARG A 61 -16.61 1.78 29.21
C ARG A 61 -15.62 2.06 28.07
N ALA A 62 -14.33 1.84 28.27
CA ALA A 62 -13.31 2.02 27.25
C ALA A 62 -13.58 1.15 26.00
N LEU A 63 -13.96 -0.11 26.19
CA LEU A 63 -14.35 -1.02 25.10
C LEU A 63 -15.63 -0.60 24.35
N ARG A 64 -16.54 0.09 25.01
CA ARG A 64 -17.75 0.65 24.35
C ARG A 64 -17.44 1.89 23.52
N GLU A 65 -16.49 2.68 23.96
CA GLU A 65 -16.09 3.95 23.34
C GLU A 65 -15.02 3.76 22.26
N ASP A 66 -14.44 2.56 22.14
CA ASP A 66 -13.46 2.25 21.12
C ASP A 66 -14.13 2.02 19.76
N PRO A 67 -13.96 2.94 18.79
CA PRO A 67 -14.60 2.84 17.48
C PRO A 67 -13.98 1.74 16.61
N SER A 68 -12.83 1.16 16.98
CA SER A 68 -12.16 0.07 16.25
C SER A 68 -12.70 -1.31 16.62
N LEU A 69 -13.50 -1.42 17.69
CA LEU A 69 -14.03 -2.67 18.18
C LEU A 69 -15.55 -2.71 18.03
N GLN A 70 -16.08 -3.80 17.48
CA GLN A 70 -17.51 -4.09 17.44
C GLN A 70 -17.83 -5.34 18.26
N LEU A 71 -18.63 -5.19 19.29
CA LEU A 71 -19.11 -6.32 20.08
C LEU A 71 -20.12 -7.15 19.27
N MET A 72 -19.77 -8.39 18.95
CA MET A 72 -20.57 -9.30 18.12
C MET A 72 -21.44 -10.27 18.92
N GLY A 73 -21.13 -10.46 20.19
CA GLY A 73 -21.84 -11.41 21.05
C GLY A 73 -21.01 -11.84 22.24
N MET A 74 -21.52 -12.87 22.95
CA MET A 74 -20.78 -13.61 23.96
C MET A 74 -20.52 -15.03 23.45
N ASP A 75 -19.37 -15.60 23.76
CA ASP A 75 -19.11 -17.03 23.53
C ASP A 75 -19.86 -17.90 24.55
N ARG A 76 -19.75 -19.22 24.40
CA ARG A 76 -20.40 -20.21 25.30
C ARG A 76 -19.90 -20.16 26.76
N LEU A 77 -18.78 -19.47 26.99
CA LEU A 77 -18.19 -19.32 28.33
C LEU A 77 -18.52 -17.95 28.94
N GLY A 78 -19.29 -17.11 28.22
CA GLY A 78 -19.65 -15.76 28.64
C GLY A 78 -18.56 -14.73 28.39
N TRP A 79 -17.58 -15.01 27.50
CA TRP A 79 -16.55 -14.04 27.11
C TRP A 79 -17.05 -13.22 25.91
N PRO A 80 -16.83 -11.88 25.91
CA PRO A 80 -17.24 -11.03 24.81
C PRO A 80 -16.43 -11.33 23.56
N ILE A 81 -17.11 -11.48 22.43
CA ILE A 81 -16.53 -11.64 21.10
C ILE A 81 -16.53 -10.25 20.44
N TYR A 82 -15.36 -9.69 20.21
CA TYR A 82 -15.18 -8.46 19.44
C TYR A 82 -14.65 -8.77 18.04
N PHE A 83 -15.20 -8.06 17.07
CA PHE A 83 -14.57 -7.92 15.75
C PHE A 83 -13.82 -6.60 15.76
N GLN A 84 -12.60 -6.63 15.23
CA GLN A 84 -11.72 -5.46 15.11
C GLN A 84 -11.82 -4.90 13.71
N THR A 85 -11.76 -3.57 13.60
CA THR A 85 -11.89 -2.85 12.34
C THR A 85 -10.51 -2.60 11.75
N ASP A 86 -10.16 -3.26 10.63
CA ASP A 86 -8.79 -3.25 10.10
C ASP A 86 -8.55 -2.11 9.09
N ASN A 87 -9.52 -1.73 8.24
CA ASN A 87 -9.37 -0.58 7.34
C ASN A 87 -9.37 0.77 8.07
N LEU A 88 -10.13 0.88 9.14
CA LEU A 88 -10.08 2.08 9.99
C LEU A 88 -8.70 2.25 10.64
N ASN A 89 -8.05 1.17 11.02
CA ASN A 89 -6.68 1.21 11.52
C ASN A 89 -5.70 1.66 10.43
N ALA A 90 -5.88 1.24 9.18
CA ALA A 90 -5.06 1.73 8.07
C ALA A 90 -5.22 3.26 7.89
N ALA A 91 -6.44 3.80 8.03
CA ALA A 91 -6.67 5.24 8.00
C ALA A 91 -5.96 5.95 9.16
N ARG A 92 -6.00 5.39 10.38
CA ARG A 92 -5.29 5.93 11.56
C ARG A 92 -3.78 5.88 11.41
N THR A 93 -3.25 4.78 10.87
CA THR A 93 -1.82 4.62 10.65
C THR A 93 -1.24 5.77 9.82
N ILE A 94 -1.99 6.29 8.86
CA ILE A 94 -1.58 7.38 7.97
C ILE A 94 -2.37 8.69 8.21
N SER A 95 -3.03 8.82 9.36
CA SER A 95 -3.79 10.00 9.81
C SER A 95 -4.86 10.47 8.81
N THR A 96 -5.46 9.54 8.05
CA THR A 96 -6.51 9.86 7.07
C THR A 96 -7.87 10.07 7.76
N ASP A 97 -8.15 9.35 8.83
CA ASP A 97 -9.38 9.53 9.63
C ASP A 97 -9.45 10.92 10.29
N ASP A 98 -8.33 11.55 10.55
CA ASP A 98 -8.25 12.92 11.07
C ASP A 98 -8.82 13.98 10.10
N VAL A 99 -8.83 13.70 8.79
CA VAL A 99 -9.33 14.67 7.79
C VAL A 99 -10.78 14.44 7.38
N TRP A 100 -11.43 13.37 7.83
CA TRP A 100 -12.84 13.10 7.55
C TRP A 100 -13.80 14.06 8.27
N ASN A 101 -13.37 14.60 9.41
CA ASN A 101 -14.16 15.47 10.26
C ASN A 101 -13.64 16.92 10.24
N ALA A 102 -14.32 17.79 11.01
CA ALA A 102 -13.86 19.18 11.17
C ALA A 102 -12.41 19.23 11.73
N PRO A 103 -11.58 20.15 11.26
CA PRO A 103 -11.92 21.30 10.39
C PRO A 103 -11.93 20.99 8.88
N PHE A 104 -11.53 19.78 8.44
CA PHE A 104 -11.34 19.48 7.03
C PHE A 104 -12.62 19.02 6.34
N ASN A 105 -13.37 18.07 6.91
CA ASN A 105 -14.60 17.47 6.39
C ASN A 105 -14.45 16.86 4.98
N LEU A 106 -13.33 16.20 4.70
CA LEU A 106 -13.04 15.61 3.40
C LEU A 106 -13.69 14.23 3.28
N SER A 107 -14.19 13.91 2.11
CA SER A 107 -14.86 12.65 1.81
C SER A 107 -14.54 12.10 0.41
N GLY A 108 -13.96 12.94 -0.45
CA GLY A 108 -13.79 12.69 -1.88
C GLY A 108 -15.06 12.93 -2.71
N GLY A 109 -16.18 13.26 -2.06
CA GLY A 109 -17.49 13.39 -2.74
C GLY A 109 -17.62 14.59 -3.66
N SER A 110 -16.71 15.55 -3.58
CA SER A 110 -16.69 16.71 -4.46
C SER A 110 -15.83 16.48 -5.72
N LEU A 111 -15.13 15.35 -5.83
CA LEU A 111 -14.37 14.99 -7.03
C LEU A 111 -15.31 14.55 -8.17
N GLU A 112 -15.00 14.99 -9.38
CA GLU A 112 -15.73 14.58 -10.56
C GLU A 112 -15.40 13.12 -10.93
N SER A 113 -16.33 12.46 -11.61
CA SER A 113 -16.10 11.12 -12.16
C SER A 113 -14.90 11.12 -13.11
N GLY A 114 -14.07 10.08 -13.03
CA GLY A 114 -12.85 9.95 -13.84
C GLY A 114 -11.60 10.58 -13.23
N ARG A 115 -11.69 11.19 -12.02
CA ARG A 115 -10.52 11.77 -11.35
C ARG A 115 -9.69 10.73 -10.59
N VAL A 116 -10.32 9.66 -10.13
CA VAL A 116 -9.68 8.58 -9.38
C VAL A 116 -9.85 7.27 -10.13
N GLY A 117 -8.77 6.51 -10.30
CA GLY A 117 -8.77 5.26 -11.05
C GLY A 117 -8.09 4.10 -10.32
N ILE A 118 -8.43 2.87 -10.75
CA ILE A 118 -7.66 1.66 -10.43
C ILE A 118 -7.44 0.85 -11.71
N TRP A 119 -6.27 0.19 -11.78
CA TRP A 119 -5.98 -0.93 -12.67
C TRP A 119 -5.65 -2.14 -11.82
N ASP A 120 -6.26 -3.30 -12.13
CA ASP A 120 -6.08 -4.51 -11.32
C ASP A 120 -6.41 -5.77 -12.13
N GLY A 121 -6.17 -6.97 -11.57
CA GLY A 121 -6.38 -8.26 -12.22
C GLY A 121 -7.84 -8.67 -12.29
N GLY A 122 -8.63 -8.02 -13.15
CA GLY A 122 -10.03 -8.31 -13.40
C GLY A 122 -11.00 -7.23 -12.90
N ALA A 123 -12.30 -7.51 -13.00
CA ALA A 123 -13.35 -6.55 -12.73
C ALA A 123 -13.68 -6.40 -11.24
N VAL A 124 -14.06 -5.19 -10.85
CA VAL A 124 -14.64 -4.89 -9.53
C VAL A 124 -16.09 -5.40 -9.47
N ARG A 125 -16.52 -5.93 -8.34
CA ARG A 125 -17.92 -6.28 -8.10
C ARG A 125 -18.76 -5.01 -7.87
N LEU A 126 -19.28 -4.43 -8.94
CA LEU A 126 -19.98 -3.14 -8.93
C LEU A 126 -21.24 -3.11 -8.05
N THR A 127 -21.87 -4.28 -7.83
CA THR A 127 -23.08 -4.43 -7.01
C THR A 127 -22.81 -4.48 -5.50
N HIS A 128 -21.52 -4.50 -5.10
CA HIS A 128 -21.16 -4.54 -3.68
C HIS A 128 -21.72 -3.32 -2.93
N GLN A 129 -22.31 -3.56 -1.76
CA GLN A 129 -23.02 -2.53 -0.97
C GLN A 129 -22.15 -1.31 -0.61
N GLU A 130 -20.83 -1.47 -0.49
CA GLU A 130 -19.88 -0.38 -0.21
C GLU A 130 -19.77 0.63 -1.36
N PHE A 131 -20.15 0.27 -2.57
CA PHE A 131 -19.93 1.13 -3.72
C PHE A 131 -21.09 2.06 -4.06
N GLY A 132 -22.34 1.67 -3.80
CA GLY A 132 -23.50 2.53 -4.02
C GLY A 132 -23.60 3.13 -5.43
N GLY A 133 -23.10 2.44 -6.47
CA GLY A 133 -23.08 2.91 -7.85
C GLY A 133 -21.95 3.90 -8.19
N ARG A 134 -20.98 4.11 -7.29
CA ARG A 134 -19.85 5.05 -7.49
C ARG A 134 -18.67 4.46 -8.28
N VAL A 135 -18.64 3.15 -8.53
CA VAL A 135 -17.62 2.48 -9.34
C VAL A 135 -18.14 2.26 -10.76
N VAL A 136 -17.32 2.58 -11.74
CA VAL A 136 -17.59 2.30 -13.15
C VAL A 136 -16.45 1.44 -13.71
N GLN A 137 -16.78 0.23 -14.23
CA GLN A 137 -15.82 -0.58 -15.00
C GLN A 137 -15.78 -0.02 -16.42
N VAL A 138 -14.67 0.65 -16.79
CA VAL A 138 -14.58 1.47 -18.00
C VAL A 138 -14.30 0.63 -19.24
N ASP A 139 -13.46 -0.39 -19.12
CA ASP A 139 -12.98 -1.27 -20.19
C ASP A 139 -13.93 -2.44 -20.51
N GLY A 140 -15.01 -2.58 -19.76
CA GLY A 140 -15.99 -3.66 -19.94
C GLY A 140 -15.52 -5.03 -19.44
N ALA A 141 -14.46 -5.12 -18.65
CA ALA A 141 -14.06 -6.35 -17.99
C ALA A 141 -15.22 -6.90 -17.13
N SER A 142 -15.38 -8.24 -17.13
CA SER A 142 -16.53 -8.90 -16.49
C SER A 142 -16.15 -10.06 -15.56
N ILE A 143 -14.90 -10.54 -15.62
CA ILE A 143 -14.40 -11.57 -14.71
C ILE A 143 -14.09 -10.90 -13.38
N LEU A 144 -14.92 -11.19 -12.35
CA LEU A 144 -14.80 -10.58 -11.04
C LEU A 144 -13.49 -10.99 -10.34
N SER A 145 -12.80 -10.01 -9.81
CA SER A 145 -11.60 -10.17 -8.98
C SER A 145 -11.88 -9.81 -7.53
N GLY A 146 -11.50 -10.72 -6.60
CA GLY A 146 -11.52 -10.42 -5.17
C GLY A 146 -10.54 -9.31 -4.82
N HIS A 147 -9.35 -9.35 -5.42
CA HIS A 147 -8.30 -8.37 -5.22
C HIS A 147 -8.72 -6.97 -5.72
N ALA A 148 -9.18 -6.85 -6.97
CA ALA A 148 -9.67 -5.57 -7.52
C ALA A 148 -10.82 -4.97 -6.68
N THR A 149 -11.75 -5.83 -6.20
CA THR A 149 -12.86 -5.40 -5.36
C THR A 149 -12.38 -4.92 -3.99
N HIS A 150 -11.37 -5.59 -3.41
CA HIS A 150 -10.76 -5.20 -2.15
C HIS A 150 -10.01 -3.85 -2.26
N VAL A 151 -9.20 -3.69 -3.29
CA VAL A 151 -8.48 -2.45 -3.60
C VAL A 151 -9.47 -1.29 -3.79
N ALA A 152 -10.52 -1.47 -4.60
CA ALA A 152 -11.56 -0.46 -4.79
C ALA A 152 -12.25 -0.08 -3.47
N GLY A 153 -12.57 -1.06 -2.61
CA GLY A 153 -13.17 -0.83 -1.30
C GLY A 153 -12.25 -0.06 -0.36
N THR A 154 -10.95 -0.32 -0.36
CA THR A 154 -9.97 0.42 0.45
C THR A 154 -9.89 1.89 0.01
N ILE A 155 -10.04 2.19 -1.28
CA ILE A 155 -10.05 3.57 -1.77
C ILE A 155 -11.36 4.27 -1.41
N ILE A 156 -12.54 3.65 -1.74
CA ILE A 156 -13.83 4.37 -1.77
C ILE A 156 -14.99 3.69 -1.02
N GLY A 157 -14.75 2.63 -0.25
CA GLY A 157 -15.81 1.97 0.53
C GLY A 157 -16.61 2.97 1.35
N ALA A 158 -17.95 2.90 1.29
CA ALA A 158 -18.83 3.87 1.94
C ALA A 158 -18.97 3.69 3.47
N GLY A 159 -18.33 2.67 4.04
CA GLY A 159 -18.44 2.35 5.46
C GLY A 159 -19.79 1.78 5.85
N VAL A 160 -20.51 1.10 4.93
CA VAL A 160 -21.69 0.30 5.28
C VAL A 160 -21.31 -0.74 6.34
N ASN A 161 -20.15 -1.34 6.17
CA ASN A 161 -19.40 -1.96 7.25
C ASN A 161 -18.28 -1.00 7.67
N LEU A 162 -18.34 -0.47 8.88
CA LEU A 162 -17.35 0.50 9.38
C LEU A 162 -15.91 -0.04 9.33
N ALA A 163 -15.73 -1.36 9.47
CA ALA A 163 -14.44 -2.02 9.33
C ALA A 163 -13.83 -1.88 7.93
N ALA A 164 -14.65 -1.65 6.92
CA ALA A 164 -14.26 -1.54 5.51
C ALA A 164 -14.44 -0.12 4.95
N ASN A 165 -14.46 0.90 5.83
CA ASN A 165 -14.56 2.29 5.39
C ASN A 165 -13.35 2.66 4.53
N GLY A 166 -13.59 3.10 3.31
CA GLY A 166 -12.54 3.54 2.38
C GLY A 166 -12.01 4.91 2.75
N MET A 167 -10.80 5.21 2.31
CA MET A 167 -10.13 6.49 2.62
C MET A 167 -10.92 7.68 2.08
N ALA A 168 -11.33 7.64 0.80
CA ALA A 168 -12.18 8.63 0.14
C ALA A 168 -13.61 8.10 -0.03
N TYR A 169 -14.29 7.83 1.07
CA TYR A 169 -15.52 7.03 1.16
C TYR A 169 -16.72 7.53 0.33
N ALA A 170 -16.68 8.74 -0.21
CA ALA A 170 -17.71 9.29 -1.09
C ALA A 170 -17.24 9.53 -2.53
N ALA A 171 -15.96 9.26 -2.85
CA ALA A 171 -15.42 9.51 -4.18
C ALA A 171 -16.00 8.55 -5.24
N PRO A 172 -16.15 9.01 -6.50
CA PRO A 172 -16.35 8.14 -7.65
C PRO A 172 -15.03 7.47 -8.07
N LEU A 173 -15.10 6.26 -8.64
CA LEU A 173 -13.94 5.47 -9.05
C LEU A 173 -14.11 4.89 -10.45
N SER A 174 -13.11 5.05 -11.31
CA SER A 174 -12.98 4.36 -12.58
C SER A 174 -12.13 3.11 -12.42
N ALA A 175 -12.66 1.94 -12.78
CA ALA A 175 -11.97 0.67 -12.67
C ALA A 175 -11.64 0.12 -14.06
N HIS A 176 -10.46 -0.47 -14.19
CA HIS A 176 -9.91 -1.08 -15.39
C HIS A 176 -9.23 -2.40 -15.04
N GLU A 177 -9.19 -3.32 -15.97
CA GLU A 177 -8.38 -4.53 -15.95
C GLU A 177 -7.00 -4.20 -16.54
N TRP A 178 -5.94 -4.76 -16.03
CA TRP A 178 -4.55 -4.36 -16.30
C TRP A 178 -3.97 -4.67 -17.68
N THR A 179 -4.66 -5.46 -18.53
CA THR A 179 -4.11 -5.98 -19.80
C THR A 179 -3.66 -4.88 -20.78
N ASN A 180 -4.34 -3.73 -20.76
CA ASN A 180 -4.05 -2.58 -21.63
C ASN A 180 -3.69 -1.32 -20.84
N ASP A 181 -3.12 -1.49 -19.65
CA ASP A 181 -2.90 -0.42 -18.67
C ASP A 181 -2.27 0.85 -19.26
N ASN A 182 -1.12 0.75 -19.95
CA ASN A 182 -0.42 1.91 -20.51
C ASN A 182 -1.31 2.75 -21.48
N THR A 183 -2.09 2.09 -22.33
CA THR A 183 -2.99 2.77 -23.27
C THR A 183 -4.14 3.44 -22.56
N GLU A 184 -4.74 2.74 -21.60
CA GLU A 184 -5.89 3.20 -20.85
C GLU A 184 -5.52 4.32 -19.87
N MET A 185 -4.36 4.20 -19.19
CA MET A 185 -3.79 5.25 -18.34
C MET A 185 -3.56 6.54 -19.13
N THR A 186 -2.97 6.42 -20.35
CA THR A 186 -2.74 7.57 -21.22
C THR A 186 -4.06 8.24 -21.62
N THR A 187 -5.08 7.45 -21.94
CA THR A 187 -6.42 7.95 -22.28
C THR A 187 -7.09 8.60 -21.07
N ALA A 188 -7.02 7.96 -19.91
CA ALA A 188 -7.60 8.47 -18.66
C ALA A 188 -6.91 9.79 -18.22
N ALA A 189 -5.60 9.88 -18.33
CA ALA A 189 -4.84 11.09 -18.07
C ALA A 189 -5.26 12.25 -18.99
N GLY A 190 -5.43 11.96 -20.30
CA GLY A 190 -5.96 12.92 -21.28
C GLY A 190 -7.38 13.40 -20.97
N ASN A 191 -8.17 12.59 -20.26
CA ASN A 191 -9.52 12.93 -19.79
C ASN A 191 -9.52 13.57 -18.38
N GLY A 192 -8.34 13.84 -17.81
CA GLY A 192 -8.16 14.59 -16.57
C GLY A 192 -8.18 13.73 -15.31
N MET A 193 -7.79 12.45 -15.38
CA MET A 193 -7.50 11.65 -14.18
C MET A 193 -6.38 12.30 -13.37
N LEU A 194 -6.53 12.32 -12.06
CA LEU A 194 -5.58 12.96 -11.14
C LEU A 194 -4.72 11.94 -10.40
N VAL A 195 -5.30 10.82 -10.02
CA VAL A 195 -4.60 9.76 -9.28
C VAL A 195 -5.13 8.38 -9.66
N SER A 196 -4.22 7.41 -9.73
CA SER A 196 -4.59 6.01 -9.93
C SER A 196 -3.79 5.06 -9.06
N ASN A 197 -4.37 3.90 -8.79
CA ASN A 197 -3.81 2.82 -8.02
C ASN A 197 -3.41 1.63 -8.90
N HIS A 198 -2.19 1.13 -8.71
CA HIS A 198 -1.62 -0.01 -9.41
C HIS A 198 -1.02 -0.99 -8.41
N SER A 199 -1.87 -1.89 -7.91
CA SER A 199 -1.51 -2.90 -6.91
C SER A 199 -1.10 -4.23 -7.53
N TYR A 200 -0.24 -4.21 -8.55
CA TYR A 200 0.25 -5.37 -9.29
C TYR A 200 1.67 -5.14 -9.79
N GLY A 201 2.35 -6.19 -10.25
CA GLY A 201 3.69 -6.11 -10.81
C GLY A 201 4.08 -7.32 -11.64
N VAL A 202 5.25 -7.27 -12.23
CA VAL A 202 5.85 -8.41 -12.94
C VAL A 202 6.25 -9.47 -11.92
N ALA A 203 6.05 -10.75 -12.24
CA ALA A 203 6.58 -11.83 -11.44
C ALA A 203 8.11 -11.87 -11.59
N VAL A 204 8.81 -11.73 -10.48
CA VAL A 204 10.29 -11.74 -10.38
C VAL A 204 10.72 -12.62 -9.23
N GLY A 205 11.99 -13.02 -9.20
CA GLY A 205 12.57 -13.79 -8.12
C GLY A 205 11.86 -15.12 -7.87
N TRP A 206 11.72 -15.47 -6.62
CA TRP A 206 11.04 -16.67 -6.16
C TRP A 206 9.52 -16.49 -6.04
N SER A 207 8.77 -17.52 -6.37
CA SER A 207 7.32 -17.59 -6.13
C SER A 207 6.87 -19.01 -5.82
N TRP A 208 6.06 -19.15 -4.78
CA TRP A 208 5.43 -20.42 -4.45
C TRP A 208 4.09 -20.59 -5.16
N ASN A 209 4.00 -21.58 -6.04
CA ASN A 209 2.74 -21.96 -6.67
C ASN A 209 1.98 -22.95 -5.76
N SER A 210 0.96 -22.47 -5.06
CA SER A 210 0.16 -23.29 -4.13
C SER A 210 -0.70 -24.36 -4.83
N THR A 211 -1.05 -24.18 -6.09
CA THR A 211 -1.84 -25.13 -6.88
C THR A 211 -1.00 -26.35 -7.24
N GLU A 212 0.25 -26.13 -7.61
CA GLU A 212 1.18 -27.19 -7.99
C GLU A 212 2.03 -27.70 -6.82
N GLY A 213 2.08 -26.93 -5.71
CA GLY A 213 2.89 -27.24 -4.55
C GLY A 213 4.39 -27.18 -4.84
N ALA A 214 4.81 -26.22 -5.67
CA ALA A 214 6.17 -26.11 -6.18
C ALA A 214 6.68 -24.66 -6.17
N TRP A 215 8.00 -24.51 -6.02
CA TRP A 215 8.68 -23.25 -6.19
C TRP A 215 8.99 -22.98 -7.67
N TYR A 216 8.81 -21.73 -8.10
CA TYR A 216 9.21 -21.20 -9.38
C TYR A 216 10.20 -20.08 -9.17
N TRP A 217 11.27 -20.06 -9.99
CA TRP A 217 12.19 -18.96 -10.03
C TRP A 217 12.11 -18.27 -11.39
N TYR A 218 11.75 -17.00 -11.40
CA TYR A 218 11.46 -16.23 -12.61
C TYR A 218 12.68 -15.55 -13.22
N GLY A 219 13.83 -15.57 -12.54
CA GLY A 219 15.06 -14.96 -13.04
C GLY A 219 15.61 -15.63 -14.29
N ASN A 220 16.53 -14.96 -14.94
CA ASN A 220 17.23 -15.46 -16.14
C ASN A 220 18.61 -16.02 -15.78
N PRO A 221 18.81 -17.36 -15.76
CA PRO A 221 20.09 -17.93 -15.36
C PRO A 221 21.24 -17.66 -16.36
N GLY A 222 20.92 -17.14 -17.55
CA GLY A 222 21.92 -16.70 -18.53
C GLY A 222 22.51 -15.32 -18.23
N ILE A 223 21.85 -14.52 -17.40
CA ILE A 223 22.31 -13.20 -16.93
C ILE A 223 22.92 -13.36 -15.53
N SER A 224 22.14 -13.87 -14.58
CA SER A 224 22.63 -14.18 -13.25
C SER A 224 22.13 -15.58 -12.82
N PRO A 225 22.99 -16.46 -12.30
CA PRO A 225 22.59 -17.81 -11.91
C PRO A 225 21.92 -17.87 -10.53
N THR A 226 22.05 -16.87 -9.68
CA THR A 226 21.65 -16.91 -8.27
C THR A 226 20.61 -15.88 -7.90
N GLU A 227 20.58 -14.73 -8.54
CA GLU A 227 19.72 -13.60 -8.27
C GLU A 227 18.93 -13.20 -9.53
N ASP A 228 17.71 -12.74 -9.38
CA ASP A 228 16.95 -12.23 -10.53
C ASP A 228 17.36 -10.78 -10.81
N TYR A 229 18.06 -10.58 -11.94
CA TYR A 229 18.59 -9.30 -12.39
C TYR A 229 17.53 -8.19 -12.53
N ARG A 230 16.24 -8.54 -12.46
CA ARG A 230 15.14 -7.59 -12.62
C ARG A 230 14.75 -6.90 -11.32
N PHE A 231 15.28 -7.32 -10.19
CA PHE A 231 15.16 -6.53 -8.97
C PHE A 231 15.93 -5.21 -9.15
N GLY A 232 15.35 -4.11 -8.75
CA GLY A 232 15.93 -2.77 -8.89
C GLY A 232 16.02 -2.22 -10.32
N PHE A 233 15.82 -3.07 -11.35
CA PHE A 233 16.08 -2.78 -12.75
C PHE A 233 15.08 -1.81 -13.37
N TYR A 234 15.56 -0.70 -13.90
CA TYR A 234 14.78 0.26 -14.66
C TYR A 234 14.62 -0.19 -16.11
N ASP A 235 13.47 -0.74 -16.46
CA ASP A 235 13.18 -1.28 -17.78
C ASP A 235 12.43 -0.31 -18.71
N ALA A 236 12.07 -0.78 -19.89
CA ALA A 236 11.32 0.00 -20.87
C ALA A 236 9.90 0.37 -20.38
N ASP A 237 9.28 -0.46 -19.54
CA ASP A 237 7.96 -0.16 -18.94
C ASP A 237 8.07 0.95 -17.91
N ALA A 238 9.10 0.93 -17.06
CA ALA A 238 9.39 2.03 -16.13
C ALA A 238 9.65 3.35 -16.87
N ALA A 239 10.42 3.31 -17.96
CA ALA A 239 10.63 4.46 -18.84
C ALA A 239 9.31 4.94 -19.50
N GLY A 240 8.44 4.01 -19.89
CA GLY A 240 7.11 4.31 -20.43
C GLY A 240 6.21 5.03 -19.43
N TRP A 241 6.25 4.63 -18.15
CA TRP A 241 5.49 5.30 -17.09
C TRP A 241 6.05 6.69 -16.76
N ASP A 242 7.36 6.87 -16.81
CA ASP A 242 7.99 8.20 -16.70
C ASP A 242 7.59 9.12 -17.87
N ALA A 243 7.52 8.59 -19.09
CA ALA A 243 7.06 9.34 -20.26
C ALA A 243 5.60 9.77 -20.13
N LEU A 244 4.73 8.87 -19.65
CA LEU A 244 3.32 9.16 -19.38
C LEU A 244 3.18 10.26 -18.33
N ALA A 245 3.85 10.13 -17.19
CA ALA A 245 3.78 11.11 -16.11
C ALA A 245 4.30 12.50 -16.55
N LEU A 246 5.37 12.55 -17.35
CA LEU A 246 5.86 13.80 -17.92
C LEU A 246 4.86 14.44 -18.89
N ALA A 247 4.17 13.62 -19.72
CA ALA A 247 3.17 14.10 -20.67
C ALA A 247 1.84 14.51 -20.01
N ALA A 248 1.57 14.02 -18.80
CA ALA A 248 0.35 14.24 -18.02
C ALA A 248 0.69 14.84 -16.63
N PRO A 249 1.12 16.11 -16.57
CA PRO A 249 1.74 16.68 -15.38
C PRO A 249 0.84 16.77 -14.14
N SER A 250 -0.47 16.59 -14.26
CA SER A 250 -1.42 16.56 -13.13
C SER A 250 -1.80 15.13 -12.71
N TYR A 251 -1.27 14.10 -13.37
CA TYR A 251 -1.64 12.70 -13.11
C TYR A 251 -0.57 11.98 -12.31
N LEU A 252 -0.89 11.60 -11.08
CA LEU A 252 -0.01 10.84 -10.18
C LEU A 252 -0.38 9.36 -10.14
N VAL A 253 0.56 8.50 -10.49
CA VAL A 253 0.43 7.05 -10.43
C VAL A 253 0.92 6.55 -9.08
N CYS A 254 0.08 5.84 -8.32
CA CYS A 254 0.46 5.16 -7.09
C CYS A 254 0.71 3.67 -7.37
N LYS A 255 1.90 3.19 -7.06
CA LYS A 255 2.34 1.83 -7.38
C LYS A 255 2.79 1.09 -6.12
N SER A 256 2.36 -0.16 -5.97
CA SER A 256 2.86 -1.03 -4.90
C SER A 256 4.35 -1.35 -5.09
N ALA A 257 5.13 -1.34 -4.00
CA ALA A 257 6.57 -1.64 -4.05
C ALA A 257 6.88 -3.10 -4.40
N GLY A 258 6.00 -4.03 -4.00
CA GLY A 258 6.19 -5.48 -4.18
C GLY A 258 6.22 -6.21 -2.83
N ASN A 259 6.10 -7.55 -2.89
CA ASN A 259 6.02 -8.42 -1.71
C ASN A 259 7.08 -9.53 -1.75
N HIS A 260 8.27 -9.26 -2.31
CA HIS A 260 9.26 -10.29 -2.62
C HIS A 260 10.25 -10.55 -1.49
N ARG A 261 10.45 -9.60 -0.57
CA ARG A 261 11.57 -9.62 0.40
C ARG A 261 11.65 -10.86 1.30
N ASN A 262 10.57 -11.58 1.53
CA ASN A 262 10.56 -12.79 2.34
C ASN A 262 10.44 -14.09 1.53
N GLU A 263 10.55 -14.02 0.21
CA GLU A 263 10.55 -15.20 -0.64
C GLU A 263 11.92 -15.86 -0.62
N THR A 264 11.99 -17.04 -0.02
CA THR A 264 13.28 -17.72 0.23
C THR A 264 13.63 -18.80 -0.78
N GLY A 265 12.68 -19.17 -1.64
CA GLY A 265 12.82 -20.37 -2.46
C GLY A 265 12.85 -21.66 -1.62
N PRO A 266 13.17 -22.80 -2.23
CA PRO A 266 13.33 -24.08 -1.53
C PRO A 266 14.61 -24.08 -0.68
N THR A 267 14.74 -25.07 0.20
CA THR A 267 16.03 -25.30 0.89
C THR A 267 17.15 -25.47 -0.15
N PRO A 268 18.40 -25.03 0.14
CA PRO A 268 19.49 -25.11 -0.82
C PRO A 268 19.65 -26.49 -1.46
N GLY A 269 19.61 -26.54 -2.80
CA GLY A 269 19.60 -27.77 -3.58
C GLY A 269 18.24 -28.46 -3.71
N GLY A 270 17.17 -27.86 -3.19
CA GLY A 270 15.79 -28.36 -3.36
C GLY A 270 15.27 -28.11 -4.77
N THR A 271 14.33 -28.96 -5.19
CA THR A 271 13.73 -28.90 -6.53
C THR A 271 12.86 -27.67 -6.69
N HIS A 272 13.00 -26.99 -7.82
CA HIS A 272 12.20 -25.87 -8.26
C HIS A 272 12.13 -25.83 -9.78
N PHE A 273 11.22 -25.03 -10.31
CA PHE A 273 11.13 -24.79 -11.75
C PHE A 273 11.84 -23.48 -12.15
N VAL A 274 12.52 -23.50 -13.29
CA VAL A 274 13.16 -22.36 -13.92
C VAL A 274 12.87 -22.36 -15.43
N TYR A 275 12.66 -21.18 -16.03
CA TYR A 275 12.48 -21.08 -17.47
C TYR A 275 13.85 -21.12 -18.17
N ASN A 276 14.03 -22.01 -19.16
CA ASN A 276 15.31 -22.21 -19.86
C ASN A 276 15.40 -21.45 -21.20
N GLY A 277 14.43 -20.55 -21.46
CA GLY A 277 14.30 -19.86 -22.74
C GLY A 277 13.30 -20.50 -23.71
N THR A 278 12.80 -21.71 -23.39
CA THR A 278 11.84 -22.46 -24.22
C THR A 278 10.69 -23.02 -23.38
N GLU A 279 10.99 -23.59 -22.23
CA GLU A 279 10.02 -24.25 -21.33
C GLU A 279 10.46 -24.17 -19.87
N TRP A 280 9.52 -24.41 -18.95
CA TRP A 280 9.80 -24.57 -17.53
C TRP A 280 10.39 -25.95 -17.27
N VAL A 281 11.59 -26.00 -16.68
CA VAL A 281 12.30 -27.24 -16.37
C VAL A 281 12.64 -27.34 -14.89
N GLU A 282 12.69 -28.56 -14.36
CA GLU A 282 13.18 -28.80 -13.00
C GLU A 282 14.66 -28.44 -12.88
N SER A 283 15.00 -27.84 -11.75
CA SER A 283 16.36 -27.47 -11.37
C SER A 283 16.57 -27.73 -9.88
N THR A 284 17.81 -28.01 -9.52
CA THR A 284 18.30 -28.06 -8.14
C THR A 284 19.46 -27.09 -7.92
N ALA A 285 19.65 -26.14 -8.83
CA ALA A 285 20.67 -25.10 -8.70
C ALA A 285 20.41 -24.28 -7.43
N ILE A 286 21.45 -23.99 -6.68
CA ILE A 286 21.34 -23.15 -5.49
C ILE A 286 21.26 -21.68 -5.96
N ARG A 287 20.22 -21.00 -5.47
CA ARG A 287 19.97 -19.58 -5.74
C ARG A 287 19.74 -18.87 -4.42
N ASP A 288 20.03 -17.58 -4.41
CA ASP A 288 19.84 -16.75 -3.21
C ASP A 288 18.33 -16.52 -2.93
N PRO A 289 17.93 -16.33 -1.67
CA PRO A 289 16.64 -15.73 -1.35
C PRO A 289 16.49 -14.35 -1.97
N ASP A 290 15.27 -13.91 -2.25
CA ASP A 290 15.04 -12.56 -2.78
C ASP A 290 15.54 -11.51 -1.77
N GLY A 291 16.37 -10.57 -2.25
CA GLY A 291 17.09 -9.60 -1.42
C GLY A 291 18.27 -10.16 -0.62
N GLY A 292 18.69 -11.38 -0.92
CA GLY A 292 19.88 -12.00 -0.31
C GLY A 292 19.81 -12.07 1.21
N ALA A 293 20.92 -11.76 1.88
CA ALA A 293 21.02 -11.78 3.34
C ALA A 293 20.47 -10.51 4.02
N THR A 294 20.27 -9.43 3.28
CA THR A 294 19.93 -8.10 3.82
C THR A 294 18.47 -7.72 3.61
N GLY A 295 17.83 -8.32 2.60
CA GLY A 295 16.46 -8.02 2.18
C GLY A 295 16.33 -6.72 1.36
N PHE A 296 17.43 -6.08 0.98
CA PHE A 296 17.43 -4.94 0.06
C PHE A 296 17.38 -5.41 -1.39
N ASP A 297 17.15 -4.47 -2.31
CA ASP A 297 17.06 -4.73 -3.73
C ASP A 297 16.02 -5.79 -4.10
N THR A 298 14.75 -5.48 -3.80
CA THR A 298 13.61 -6.39 -4.05
C THR A 298 12.46 -5.71 -4.78
N LEU A 299 12.71 -4.54 -5.37
CA LEU A 299 11.73 -3.80 -6.17
C LEU A 299 11.57 -4.42 -7.55
N SER A 300 10.33 -4.64 -8.00
CA SER A 300 10.10 -5.08 -9.38
C SER A 300 10.21 -3.91 -10.37
N PRO A 301 10.48 -4.15 -11.67
CA PRO A 301 10.89 -3.10 -12.62
C PRO A 301 10.00 -1.85 -12.66
N ARG A 302 8.67 -2.00 -12.79
CA ARG A 302 7.75 -0.83 -12.84
C ARG A 302 7.79 0.03 -11.58
N SER A 303 8.19 -0.55 -10.43
CA SER A 303 8.34 0.18 -9.17
C SER A 303 9.62 1.04 -9.14
N THR A 304 10.45 0.99 -10.18
CA THR A 304 11.67 1.81 -10.32
C THR A 304 11.44 3.10 -11.10
N ALA A 305 10.24 3.33 -11.68
CA ALA A 305 9.92 4.58 -12.37
C ALA A 305 10.07 5.78 -11.42
N LYS A 306 10.60 6.91 -11.95
CA LYS A 306 10.97 8.11 -11.16
C LYS A 306 9.78 8.95 -10.77
N ASN A 307 8.88 9.21 -11.74
CA ASN A 307 7.83 10.22 -11.64
C ASN A 307 6.56 9.74 -10.91
N ILE A 308 6.52 8.48 -10.51
CA ILE A 308 5.39 7.86 -9.80
C ILE A 308 5.62 7.88 -8.28
N LEU A 309 4.59 7.50 -7.53
CA LEU A 309 4.66 7.32 -6.08
C LEU A 309 4.62 5.82 -5.73
N VAL A 310 5.73 5.29 -5.26
CA VAL A 310 5.87 3.87 -4.89
C VAL A 310 5.64 3.69 -3.40
N VAL A 311 4.76 2.76 -3.05
CA VAL A 311 4.27 2.58 -1.68
C VAL A 311 4.70 1.23 -1.12
N GLY A 312 5.50 1.27 -0.05
CA GLY A 312 5.82 0.11 0.76
C GLY A 312 4.76 -0.18 1.84
N ALA A 313 4.93 -1.28 2.56
CA ALA A 313 3.99 -1.74 3.56
C ALA A 313 4.60 -1.83 4.96
N VAL A 314 3.92 -1.24 5.95
CA VAL A 314 4.22 -1.36 7.37
C VAL A 314 3.12 -2.13 8.10
N ASN A 315 3.43 -2.59 9.30
CA ASN A 315 2.45 -3.14 10.22
C ASN A 315 1.48 -2.06 10.71
N ASP A 316 0.32 -2.49 11.17
CA ASP A 316 -0.72 -1.62 11.67
C ASP A 316 -0.28 -0.80 12.90
N LEU A 317 -0.59 0.49 12.90
CA LEU A 317 -0.45 1.42 14.02
C LEU A 317 -1.83 1.86 14.51
N ALA A 318 -2.52 0.98 15.23
CA ALA A 318 -3.90 1.20 15.68
C ALA A 318 -4.07 2.47 16.54
N ALA A 319 -3.00 2.93 17.21
CA ALA A 319 -2.98 4.17 17.98
C ALA A 319 -2.52 5.41 17.18
N GLY A 320 -2.21 5.24 15.89
CA GLY A 320 -1.54 6.26 15.08
C GLY A 320 -0.04 6.36 15.38
N TRP A 321 0.66 7.19 14.63
CA TRP A 321 2.08 7.45 14.82
C TRP A 321 2.34 8.31 16.07
N THR A 322 3.34 7.95 16.86
CA THR A 322 3.78 8.75 18.01
C THR A 322 5.31 8.97 18.02
N ALA A 323 6.07 8.05 17.41
CA ALA A 323 7.51 8.14 17.29
C ALA A 323 8.02 7.29 16.13
N PRO A 324 9.21 7.58 15.54
CA PRO A 324 9.78 6.80 14.44
C PRO A 324 9.86 5.29 14.71
N GLY A 325 10.17 4.90 15.94
CA GLY A 325 10.29 3.49 16.34
C GLY A 325 8.98 2.70 16.37
N ASP A 326 7.81 3.36 16.27
CA ASP A 326 6.51 2.68 16.18
C ASP A 326 6.31 2.06 14.78
N VAL A 327 6.96 2.64 13.77
CA VAL A 327 6.84 2.20 12.39
C VAL A 327 7.71 0.98 12.15
N THR A 328 7.07 -0.16 11.88
CA THR A 328 7.77 -1.42 11.58
C THR A 328 7.38 -1.94 10.21
N ALA A 329 8.37 -2.20 9.37
CA ALA A 329 8.13 -2.74 8.04
C ALA A 329 7.47 -4.12 8.12
N SER A 330 6.53 -4.40 7.23
CA SER A 330 5.98 -5.75 7.08
C SER A 330 7.06 -6.73 6.61
N ALA A 331 6.89 -8.03 6.90
CA ALA A 331 7.89 -9.03 6.54
C ALA A 331 8.12 -9.13 5.03
N PHE A 332 7.09 -8.88 4.24
CA PHE A 332 7.08 -9.08 2.79
C PHE A 332 7.45 -7.84 1.96
N THR A 333 7.30 -6.63 2.51
CA THR A 333 7.45 -5.40 1.69
C THR A 333 8.82 -5.32 1.05
N SER A 334 8.84 -5.07 -0.26
CA SER A 334 10.06 -4.86 -1.01
C SER A 334 10.79 -3.59 -0.57
N TYR A 335 12.12 -3.63 -0.55
CA TYR A 335 13.02 -2.53 -0.26
C TYR A 335 13.81 -2.13 -1.51
N GLY A 336 14.24 -0.86 -1.57
CA GLY A 336 15.27 -0.42 -2.49
C GLY A 336 16.69 -0.91 -2.08
N PRO A 337 17.69 -0.29 -2.66
CA PRO A 337 17.66 0.74 -3.70
C PRO A 337 17.08 0.25 -5.04
N THR A 338 16.96 1.17 -6.02
CA THR A 338 16.99 0.78 -7.42
C THR A 338 18.46 0.55 -7.84
N ASP A 339 18.73 -0.13 -8.95
CA ASP A 339 20.09 -0.43 -9.42
C ASP A 339 20.96 0.83 -9.56
N ASP A 340 20.36 1.93 -10.02
CA ASP A 340 21.01 3.23 -10.12
C ASP A 340 21.09 3.99 -8.78
N GLY A 341 20.63 3.39 -7.68
CA GLY A 341 20.79 3.89 -6.32
C GLY A 341 19.74 4.89 -5.85
N ARG A 342 18.60 5.06 -6.58
CA ARG A 342 17.52 5.97 -6.18
C ARG A 342 16.76 5.45 -4.97
N ILE A 343 16.17 6.41 -4.23
CA ILE A 343 15.34 6.15 -3.04
C ILE A 343 13.97 5.63 -3.46
N LYS A 344 13.74 4.35 -3.22
CA LYS A 344 12.44 3.66 -3.32
C LYS A 344 12.33 2.64 -2.18
N PRO A 345 11.08 2.35 -1.66
CA PRO A 345 9.83 3.01 -2.03
C PRO A 345 9.88 4.51 -1.75
N ASP A 346 8.93 5.31 -2.29
CA ASP A 346 8.87 6.74 -1.96
C ASP A 346 8.38 6.97 -0.52
N LEU A 347 7.45 6.15 -0.05
CA LEU A 347 6.90 6.19 1.31
C LEU A 347 6.25 4.85 1.70
N VAL A 348 5.80 4.77 2.94
CA VAL A 348 5.10 3.59 3.44
C VAL A 348 3.72 3.92 4.02
N ALA A 349 2.84 2.90 4.05
CA ALA A 349 1.53 2.94 4.70
C ALA A 349 1.18 1.55 5.27
N ASN A 350 0.11 1.41 6.06
CA ASN A 350 -0.32 0.10 6.54
C ASN A 350 -0.68 -0.83 5.38
N GLY A 351 -0.03 -2.00 5.33
CA GLY A 351 -0.29 -3.06 4.37
C GLY A 351 -0.65 -4.41 5.01
N VAL A 352 -0.96 -4.45 6.30
CA VAL A 352 -1.18 -5.69 7.05
C VAL A 352 -2.58 -5.71 7.65
N GLY A 353 -3.35 -6.76 7.34
CA GLY A 353 -4.63 -7.05 7.96
C GLY A 353 -5.80 -6.15 7.52
N LEU A 354 -5.76 -5.52 6.35
CA LEU A 354 -6.82 -4.61 5.90
C LEU A 354 -8.08 -5.35 5.51
N THR A 355 -9.21 -5.00 6.14
CA THR A 355 -10.53 -5.53 5.80
C THR A 355 -11.23 -4.61 4.79
N SER A 356 -11.66 -5.16 3.66
CA SER A 356 -12.35 -4.41 2.61
C SER A 356 -13.39 -5.26 1.89
N ALA A 357 -14.15 -4.66 0.98
CA ALA A 357 -15.10 -5.32 0.11
C ALA A 357 -14.46 -6.49 -0.64
N TYR A 358 -15.21 -7.58 -0.90
CA TYR A 358 -14.69 -8.74 -1.62
C TYR A 358 -15.69 -9.28 -2.63
N SER A 359 -15.20 -9.86 -3.74
CA SER A 359 -16.06 -10.18 -4.88
C SER A 359 -16.94 -11.42 -4.72
N SER A 360 -16.84 -12.17 -3.62
CA SER A 360 -17.64 -13.39 -3.43
C SER A 360 -19.14 -13.15 -3.19
N GLY A 361 -19.55 -11.93 -2.85
CA GLY A 361 -20.95 -11.53 -2.67
C GLY A 361 -21.08 -10.02 -2.52
N ASP A 362 -22.32 -9.49 -2.62
CA ASP A 362 -22.60 -8.05 -2.55
C ASP A 362 -22.38 -7.44 -1.14
N ALA A 363 -22.27 -8.29 -0.13
CA ALA A 363 -21.97 -7.93 1.25
C ALA A 363 -20.81 -8.76 1.83
N SER A 364 -19.91 -9.24 0.96
CA SER A 364 -18.76 -10.06 1.36
C SER A 364 -17.53 -9.20 1.59
N TYR A 365 -16.79 -9.51 2.63
CA TYR A 365 -15.55 -8.82 3.03
C TYR A 365 -14.43 -9.84 3.19
N ALA A 366 -13.19 -9.38 3.04
CA ALA A 366 -11.98 -10.16 3.33
C ALA A 366 -10.93 -9.27 3.97
N SER A 367 -10.10 -9.86 4.84
CA SER A 367 -8.90 -9.21 5.35
C SER A 367 -7.70 -9.71 4.55
N LEU A 368 -6.96 -8.79 3.93
CA LEU A 368 -5.79 -9.07 3.11
C LEU A 368 -4.57 -8.30 3.61
N SER A 369 -3.38 -8.81 3.26
CA SER A 369 -2.10 -8.16 3.52
C SER A 369 -1.27 -8.11 2.24
N GLY A 370 -0.49 -7.04 2.06
CA GLY A 370 0.35 -6.80 0.89
C GLY A 370 0.61 -5.31 0.69
N THR A 371 1.62 -4.96 -0.07
CA THR A 371 1.79 -3.60 -0.59
C THR A 371 0.61 -3.20 -1.49
N SER A 372 -0.14 -4.19 -1.99
CA SER A 372 -1.43 -4.02 -2.66
C SER A 372 -2.52 -3.40 -1.78
N MET A 373 -2.39 -3.43 -0.45
CA MET A 373 -3.34 -2.87 0.51
C MET A 373 -2.86 -1.52 1.05
N SER A 374 -1.55 -1.30 1.17
CA SER A 374 -0.98 0.01 1.53
C SER A 374 -1.19 1.04 0.40
N THR A 375 -0.99 0.63 -0.84
CA THR A 375 -1.12 1.54 -2.01
C THR A 375 -2.52 2.15 -2.15
N PRO A 376 -3.64 1.41 -2.07
CA PRO A 376 -4.97 2.00 -2.15
C PRO A 376 -5.32 2.90 -0.95
N SER A 377 -4.73 2.66 0.24
CA SER A 377 -4.86 3.58 1.37
C SER A 377 -4.24 4.93 1.03
N VAL A 378 -3.05 4.93 0.44
CA VAL A 378 -2.37 6.15 -0.05
C VAL A 378 -3.17 6.79 -1.19
N THR A 379 -3.60 6.03 -2.18
CA THR A 379 -4.37 6.54 -3.34
C THR A 379 -5.66 7.22 -2.91
N GLY A 380 -6.42 6.60 -2.00
CA GLY A 380 -7.64 7.20 -1.46
C GLY A 380 -7.38 8.46 -0.65
N SER A 381 -6.30 8.48 0.12
CA SER A 381 -5.88 9.68 0.86
C SER A 381 -5.46 10.82 -0.07
N ILE A 382 -4.78 10.51 -1.18
CA ILE A 382 -4.43 11.50 -2.22
C ILE A 382 -5.69 12.06 -2.88
N ALA A 383 -6.73 11.25 -3.08
CA ALA A 383 -8.01 11.75 -3.58
C ALA A 383 -8.60 12.81 -2.63
N LEU A 384 -8.54 12.60 -1.31
CA LEU A 384 -8.93 13.62 -0.32
C LEU A 384 -8.03 14.87 -0.37
N LEU A 385 -6.73 14.70 -0.57
CA LEU A 385 -5.81 15.83 -0.71
C LEU A 385 -6.06 16.65 -1.98
N HIS A 386 -6.49 16.02 -3.10
CA HIS A 386 -6.96 16.74 -4.29
C HIS A 386 -8.24 17.54 -4.02
N GLU A 387 -9.22 16.96 -3.30
CA GLU A 387 -10.40 17.69 -2.83
C GLU A 387 -9.98 18.91 -2.00
N ARG A 388 -9.12 18.71 -1.01
CA ARG A 388 -8.58 19.78 -0.15
C ARG A 388 -7.83 20.85 -0.93
N TYR A 389 -6.96 20.45 -1.85
CA TYR A 389 -6.17 21.41 -2.64
C TYR A 389 -7.07 22.31 -3.49
N ARG A 390 -8.07 21.72 -4.15
CA ARG A 390 -9.03 22.48 -4.92
C ARG A 390 -9.84 23.44 -4.05
N ASP A 391 -10.28 23.02 -2.88
CA ASP A 391 -11.06 23.85 -1.95
C ASP A 391 -10.25 25.05 -1.42
N VAL A 392 -8.93 24.92 -1.27
CA VAL A 392 -8.05 25.97 -0.73
C VAL A 392 -7.46 26.84 -1.84
N ARG A 393 -7.10 26.23 -2.98
CA ARG A 393 -6.31 26.89 -4.05
C ARG A 393 -7.12 27.17 -5.33
N ASP A 394 -8.37 26.73 -5.40
CA ASP A 394 -9.28 26.86 -6.57
C ASP A 394 -8.68 26.23 -7.86
N ALA A 395 -7.83 25.22 -7.72
CA ALA A 395 -7.17 24.48 -8.80
C ALA A 395 -6.77 23.08 -8.33
N TYR A 396 -6.48 22.18 -9.27
CA TYR A 396 -5.76 20.94 -8.99
C TYR A 396 -4.25 21.16 -9.12
N PRO A 397 -3.43 20.53 -8.25
CA PRO A 397 -1.97 20.64 -8.31
C PRO A 397 -1.40 19.83 -9.47
N GLN A 398 -0.14 20.11 -9.82
CA GLN A 398 0.66 19.16 -10.58
C GLN A 398 0.94 17.91 -9.75
N ALA A 399 1.22 16.79 -10.41
CA ALA A 399 1.58 15.52 -9.74
C ALA A 399 2.86 15.67 -8.90
N SER A 400 3.85 16.41 -9.40
CA SER A 400 5.07 16.75 -8.65
C SER A 400 4.77 17.58 -7.39
N THR A 401 3.86 18.53 -7.46
CA THR A 401 3.41 19.32 -6.30
C THR A 401 2.70 18.45 -5.27
N MET A 402 1.79 17.56 -5.71
CA MET A 402 1.12 16.62 -4.80
C MET A 402 2.14 15.66 -4.16
N LYS A 403 3.05 15.09 -4.95
CA LYS A 403 4.14 14.24 -4.45
C LYS A 403 5.02 15.01 -3.46
N ALA A 404 5.41 16.24 -3.77
CA ALA A 404 6.19 17.08 -2.86
C ALA A 404 5.50 17.32 -1.52
N LEU A 405 4.21 17.70 -1.53
CA LEU A 405 3.42 17.91 -0.30
C LEU A 405 3.35 16.66 0.57
N ILE A 406 3.15 15.50 -0.05
CA ILE A 406 3.08 14.22 0.66
C ILE A 406 4.44 13.89 1.28
N LEU A 407 5.52 13.90 0.50
CA LEU A 407 6.85 13.55 0.99
C LEU A 407 7.38 14.57 2.00
N HIS A 408 7.04 15.85 1.84
CA HIS A 408 7.36 16.91 2.79
C HIS A 408 6.78 16.69 4.19
N THR A 409 5.64 16.02 4.27
CA THR A 409 4.86 15.88 5.51
C THR A 409 4.83 14.47 6.06
N CYS A 410 5.57 13.53 5.47
CA CYS A 410 5.71 12.19 6.03
C CYS A 410 6.24 12.26 7.47
N ASP A 411 5.67 11.41 8.32
CA ASP A 411 6.21 11.14 9.64
C ASP A 411 7.49 10.32 9.52
N GLU A 412 8.47 10.67 10.33
CA GLU A 412 9.75 9.95 10.36
C GLU A 412 9.54 8.47 10.70
N ALA A 413 10.29 7.61 10.03
CA ALA A 413 10.29 6.17 10.25
C ALA A 413 11.73 5.65 10.22
N GLY A 414 11.99 4.58 10.96
CA GLY A 414 13.33 4.02 11.01
C GLY A 414 14.14 4.48 12.21
N ALA A 415 15.46 4.20 12.17
CA ALA A 415 16.35 4.39 13.30
C ALA A 415 17.13 5.71 13.27
N ALA A 416 17.13 6.41 12.14
CA ALA A 416 17.88 7.65 11.91
C ALA A 416 16.98 8.68 11.21
N ASP A 417 17.35 9.95 11.33
CA ASP A 417 16.69 11.04 10.62
C ASP A 417 16.94 10.94 9.10
N GLY A 418 15.94 11.34 8.30
CA GLY A 418 16.01 11.39 6.85
C GLY A 418 15.52 10.12 6.17
N PRO A 419 15.57 10.05 4.84
CA PRO A 419 15.06 8.90 4.09
C PRO A 419 15.92 7.66 4.28
N ASP A 420 15.36 6.49 3.98
CA ASP A 420 16.08 5.22 3.86
C ASP A 420 15.44 4.32 2.77
N TYR A 421 16.12 3.22 2.40
CA TYR A 421 15.63 2.29 1.38
C TYR A 421 14.54 1.32 1.86
N ARG A 422 14.10 1.40 3.13
CA ARG A 422 13.03 0.57 3.72
C ARG A 422 11.70 1.31 3.77
N PHE A 423 11.75 2.57 4.22
CA PHE A 423 10.58 3.40 4.48
C PHE A 423 10.46 4.59 3.51
N GLY A 424 11.44 4.77 2.61
CA GLY A 424 11.53 5.94 1.76
C GLY A 424 11.64 7.22 2.57
N TRP A 425 10.76 8.19 2.29
CA TRP A 425 10.68 9.47 3.00
C TRP A 425 9.85 9.39 4.30
N GLY A 426 9.40 8.19 4.69
CA GLY A 426 8.69 7.93 5.92
C GLY A 426 7.26 7.43 5.75
N LEU A 427 6.50 7.44 6.86
CA LEU A 427 5.10 7.06 6.91
C LEU A 427 4.22 8.21 6.42
N MET A 428 3.30 7.94 5.49
CA MET A 428 2.34 8.95 5.03
C MET A 428 1.58 9.58 6.20
N ASN A 429 1.44 10.91 6.19
CA ASN A 429 0.60 11.65 7.13
C ASN A 429 -0.37 12.54 6.35
N THR A 430 -1.58 12.05 6.13
CA THR A 430 -2.63 12.73 5.35
C THR A 430 -3.06 14.04 5.99
N ARG A 431 -3.12 14.09 7.34
CA ARG A 431 -3.50 15.31 8.06
C ARG A 431 -2.45 16.40 7.89
N ALA A 432 -1.18 16.09 8.10
CA ALA A 432 -0.11 17.06 7.92
C ALA A 432 -0.04 17.57 6.47
N ALA A 433 -0.27 16.70 5.48
CA ALA A 433 -0.36 17.12 4.08
C ALA A 433 -1.57 18.06 3.82
N ALA A 434 -2.73 17.76 4.41
CA ALA A 434 -3.91 18.63 4.30
C ALA A 434 -3.73 20.00 4.98
N GLU A 435 -2.97 20.06 6.08
CA GLU A 435 -2.54 21.31 6.73
C GLU A 435 -1.55 22.09 5.84
N ALA A 436 -0.52 21.40 5.32
CA ALA A 436 0.50 22.01 4.45
C ALA A 436 -0.08 22.61 3.16
N ILE A 437 -1.16 22.04 2.60
CA ILE A 437 -1.86 22.63 1.45
C ILE A 437 -2.29 24.08 1.73
N ALA A 438 -2.67 24.41 2.97
CA ALA A 438 -3.06 25.78 3.34
C ALA A 438 -1.86 26.64 3.78
N ASP A 439 -0.93 26.07 4.53
CA ASP A 439 0.04 26.79 5.34
C ASP A 439 1.45 26.83 4.74
N ALA A 440 1.81 25.88 3.87
CA ALA A 440 3.12 25.84 3.25
C ALA A 440 3.23 26.84 2.08
N VAL A 441 4.45 27.31 1.85
CA VAL A 441 4.81 28.02 0.62
C VAL A 441 4.96 26.98 -0.49
N VAL A 442 4.06 26.99 -1.45
CA VAL A 442 4.09 26.10 -2.62
C VAL A 442 4.48 26.93 -3.84
N LEU A 443 5.56 26.54 -4.49
CA LEU A 443 6.09 27.18 -5.69
C LEU A 443 6.09 26.15 -6.82
N GLU A 444 5.51 26.51 -7.95
CA GLU A 444 5.59 25.75 -9.20
C GLU A 444 6.37 26.59 -10.21
N ALA A 445 7.45 26.04 -10.76
CA ALA A 445 8.34 26.74 -11.68
C ALA A 445 8.80 25.83 -12.81
N VAL A 446 9.37 26.41 -13.84
CA VAL A 446 10.03 25.70 -14.93
C VAL A 446 11.45 26.24 -15.01
N LEU A 447 12.43 25.37 -14.76
CA LEU A 447 13.84 25.71 -14.87
C LEU A 447 14.37 25.26 -16.24
N THR A 448 15.09 26.14 -16.92
CA THR A 448 15.79 25.80 -18.17
C THR A 448 17.21 25.35 -17.88
N SER A 449 17.79 24.50 -18.72
CA SER A 449 19.14 23.99 -18.53
C SER A 449 20.15 25.10 -18.27
N GLY A 450 20.91 24.97 -17.17
CA GLY A 450 21.88 25.96 -16.70
C GLY A 450 21.25 27.21 -16.05
N GLY A 451 19.92 27.21 -15.83
CA GLY A 451 19.23 28.28 -15.08
C GLY A 451 19.34 28.08 -13.58
N THR A 452 19.08 29.15 -12.83
CA THR A 452 18.99 29.16 -11.38
C THR A 452 17.82 30.04 -10.97
N ASP A 453 16.98 29.54 -10.06
CA ASP A 453 15.93 30.32 -9.41
C ASP A 453 16.29 30.50 -7.93
N GLU A 454 16.21 31.74 -7.44
CA GLU A 454 16.52 32.05 -6.05
C GLU A 454 15.27 32.56 -5.31
N PHE A 455 15.04 32.03 -4.13
CA PHE A 455 13.92 32.42 -3.27
C PHE A 455 14.42 32.82 -1.88
N THR A 456 13.92 33.93 -1.35
CA THR A 456 14.19 34.31 0.04
C THR A 456 13.07 33.82 0.93
N LEU A 457 13.40 32.99 1.92
CA LEU A 457 12.46 32.46 2.89
C LEU A 457 12.73 33.08 4.27
N ILE A 458 11.66 33.35 5.01
CA ILE A 458 11.74 33.79 6.40
C ILE A 458 11.16 32.65 7.25
N PRO A 459 12.01 31.86 7.94
CA PRO A 459 11.54 30.78 8.78
C PRO A 459 10.77 31.29 9.99
N ARG A 460 9.85 30.50 10.51
CA ARG A 460 9.17 30.79 11.77
C ARG A 460 10.14 30.60 12.92
N PRO A 461 10.27 31.54 13.84
CA PRO A 461 11.20 31.43 14.96
C PRO A 461 10.90 30.20 15.83
N GLY A 462 11.90 29.37 16.07
CA GLY A 462 11.79 28.19 16.92
C GLY A 462 11.12 26.96 16.26
N GLU A 463 10.87 27.03 14.95
CA GLU A 463 10.39 25.89 14.16
C GLU A 463 11.49 25.41 13.18
N PRO A 464 11.63 24.11 12.94
CA PRO A 464 12.55 23.63 11.92
C PRO A 464 12.09 24.08 10.53
N LEU A 465 13.03 24.40 9.66
CA LEU A 465 12.77 24.64 8.25
C LEU A 465 12.92 23.34 7.48
N ARG A 466 11.93 22.99 6.69
CA ARG A 466 12.00 21.89 5.71
C ARG A 466 11.70 22.46 4.32
N ALA A 467 12.52 22.12 3.35
CA ALA A 467 12.27 22.41 1.94
C ALA A 467 12.29 21.08 1.17
N THR A 468 11.36 20.91 0.25
CA THR A 468 11.26 19.70 -0.58
C THR A 468 11.07 20.13 -2.03
N LEU A 469 11.95 19.67 -2.91
CA LEU A 469 11.92 19.85 -4.36
C LEU A 469 11.52 18.52 -5.00
N VAL A 470 10.54 18.55 -5.91
CA VAL A 470 10.15 17.39 -6.73
C VAL A 470 9.91 17.86 -8.15
N TRP A 471 10.46 17.17 -9.11
CA TRP A 471 10.24 17.49 -10.52
C TRP A 471 9.88 16.26 -11.35
N ALA A 472 9.12 16.50 -12.43
CA ALA A 472 8.89 15.47 -13.44
C ALA A 472 10.10 15.41 -14.36
N ASP A 473 10.85 14.32 -14.28
CA ASP A 473 12.03 14.12 -15.10
C ASP A 473 11.73 13.34 -16.38
N ARG A 474 12.54 13.50 -17.39
CA ARG A 474 12.45 12.73 -18.63
C ARG A 474 12.70 11.24 -18.37
N PRO A 475 12.12 10.32 -19.19
CA PRO A 475 12.49 8.91 -19.09
C PRO A 475 14.00 8.69 -19.20
N GLY A 476 14.54 7.86 -18.31
CA GLY A 476 15.91 7.39 -18.39
C GLY A 476 16.11 6.46 -19.60
N PHE A 477 17.35 6.09 -19.84
CA PHE A 477 17.71 5.13 -20.88
C PHE A 477 17.97 3.77 -20.24
N PRO A 478 17.04 2.79 -20.35
CA PRO A 478 17.25 1.48 -19.75
C PRO A 478 18.60 0.90 -20.13
N ALA A 479 19.34 0.41 -19.13
CA ALA A 479 20.62 -0.28 -19.36
C ALA A 479 20.43 -1.59 -20.12
N ALA A 480 21.51 -2.17 -20.63
CA ALA A 480 21.48 -3.53 -21.14
C ALA A 480 21.19 -4.51 -19.98
N ASP A 481 20.45 -5.60 -20.28
CA ASP A 481 20.14 -6.64 -19.30
C ASP A 481 21.39 -7.17 -18.62
N ALA A 482 21.57 -6.84 -17.37
CA ALA A 482 22.69 -7.22 -16.52
C ALA A 482 22.23 -7.23 -15.06
N LEU A 483 22.98 -7.91 -14.20
CA LEU A 483 22.79 -7.82 -12.76
C LEU A 483 23.28 -6.45 -12.28
N ASP A 484 22.44 -5.71 -11.58
CA ASP A 484 22.69 -4.45 -10.88
C ASP A 484 23.47 -3.40 -11.72
N PRO A 485 22.97 -3.01 -12.91
CA PRO A 485 23.63 -1.97 -13.70
C PRO A 485 23.48 -0.61 -13.00
N THR A 486 24.57 0.10 -12.79
CA THR A 486 24.62 1.37 -12.04
C THR A 486 24.48 2.61 -12.93
N ASP A 487 24.04 2.46 -14.18
CA ASP A 487 23.80 3.59 -15.08
C ASP A 487 22.69 4.48 -14.52
N LEU A 488 22.96 5.78 -14.36
CA LEU A 488 21.99 6.72 -13.80
C LEU A 488 20.80 6.91 -14.72
N MET A 489 19.60 6.87 -14.15
CA MET A 489 18.33 7.07 -14.86
C MET A 489 17.83 8.52 -14.78
N LEU A 490 18.41 9.36 -13.93
CA LEU A 490 18.13 10.79 -13.87
C LEU A 490 18.68 11.47 -15.13
N ILE A 491 17.85 12.27 -15.78
CA ILE A 491 18.22 12.98 -17.02
C ILE A 491 18.41 14.47 -16.76
N ASN A 492 17.52 15.07 -15.99
CA ASN A 492 17.66 16.45 -15.56
C ASN A 492 17.97 16.46 -14.07
N ASP A 493 19.19 16.77 -13.76
CA ASP A 493 19.68 16.89 -12.41
C ASP A 493 19.45 18.35 -11.93
N LEU A 494 18.66 18.51 -10.90
CA LEU A 494 18.33 19.78 -10.26
C LEU A 494 18.86 19.78 -8.84
N ASP A 495 19.71 20.75 -8.53
CA ASP A 495 20.33 20.91 -7.22
C ASP A 495 19.59 21.93 -6.36
N MET A 496 19.23 21.55 -5.14
CA MET A 496 18.70 22.46 -4.14
C MET A 496 19.73 22.74 -3.04
N SER A 497 19.90 24.00 -2.67
CA SER A 497 20.66 24.39 -1.48
C SER A 497 19.95 25.48 -0.70
N ILE A 498 20.22 25.55 0.60
CA ILE A 498 19.74 26.66 1.45
C ILE A 498 20.96 27.31 2.10
N ASP A 499 21.13 28.61 1.84
CA ASP A 499 22.15 29.41 2.49
C ASP A 499 21.55 30.19 3.67
N GLN A 500 22.20 30.05 4.84
CA GLN A 500 21.88 30.80 6.05
C GLN A 500 23.18 31.34 6.65
N ASP A 501 23.37 32.65 6.67
CA ASP A 501 24.59 33.32 7.12
C ASP A 501 25.84 32.81 6.36
N ALA A 502 26.71 32.06 7.01
CA ALA A 502 27.93 31.48 6.42
C ALA A 502 27.81 29.97 6.19
N SER A 503 26.65 29.39 6.34
CA SER A 503 26.41 27.96 6.21
C SER A 503 25.56 27.64 4.98
N THR A 504 25.94 26.61 4.23
CA THR A 504 25.14 26.04 3.15
C THR A 504 24.64 24.67 3.59
N PHE A 505 23.35 24.43 3.47
CA PHE A 505 22.68 23.18 3.76
C PHE A 505 22.34 22.49 2.44
N LEU A 506 22.64 21.21 2.36
CA LEU A 506 22.44 20.35 1.18
C LEU A 506 21.36 19.30 1.47
N PRO A 507 20.76 18.70 0.43
CA PRO A 507 19.72 17.69 0.57
C PRO A 507 20.24 16.39 1.16
N TRP A 508 19.30 15.52 1.56
CA TRP A 508 19.59 14.17 1.99
C TRP A 508 20.06 13.31 0.82
N VAL A 509 21.06 12.45 1.09
CA VAL A 509 21.60 11.43 0.16
C VAL A 509 21.79 10.10 0.87
N LEU A 510 21.65 9.01 0.13
CA LEU A 510 21.90 7.64 0.60
C LEU A 510 23.12 7.02 -0.14
N ASP A 511 23.75 6.06 0.51
CA ASP A 511 24.81 5.26 -0.10
C ASP A 511 24.26 3.91 -0.58
N PRO A 512 24.07 3.69 -1.90
CA PRO A 512 23.58 2.41 -2.40
C PRO A 512 24.53 1.23 -2.15
N ALA A 513 25.81 1.50 -1.90
CA ALA A 513 26.79 0.46 -1.55
C ALA A 513 26.66 -0.02 -0.08
N ASP A 514 26.02 0.78 0.78
CA ASP A 514 25.64 0.40 2.15
C ASP A 514 24.17 0.79 2.41
N PRO A 515 23.21 0.05 1.82
CA PRO A 515 21.80 0.43 1.84
C PRO A 515 21.17 0.42 3.25
N GLY A 516 21.88 -0.10 4.24
CA GLY A 516 21.49 -0.05 5.65
C GLY A 516 21.99 1.18 6.42
N ALA A 517 22.87 1.97 5.81
CA ALA A 517 23.44 3.17 6.43
C ALA A 517 22.38 4.27 6.59
N ALA A 518 22.59 5.14 7.60
CA ALA A 518 21.79 6.34 7.77
C ALA A 518 22.02 7.35 6.63
N ALA A 519 21.00 8.13 6.29
CA ALA A 519 21.14 9.23 5.34
C ALA A 519 22.20 10.25 5.81
N THR A 520 22.87 10.84 4.84
CA THR A 520 23.79 11.97 5.03
C THR A 520 23.30 13.16 4.21
N THR A 521 24.00 14.28 4.24
CA THR A 521 23.68 15.42 3.38
C THR A 521 24.77 15.62 2.32
N GLY A 522 24.37 15.91 1.10
CA GLY A 522 25.27 16.07 -0.02
C GLY A 522 24.53 16.44 -1.30
N ASP A 523 25.24 16.40 -2.40
CA ASP A 523 24.72 16.53 -3.74
C ASP A 523 23.99 15.24 -4.13
N ASN A 524 22.71 15.33 -4.53
CA ASN A 524 21.89 14.17 -4.91
C ASN A 524 21.73 14.09 -6.43
N ASP A 525 22.62 13.37 -7.07
CA ASP A 525 22.71 13.16 -8.52
C ASP A 525 21.83 11.99 -9.05
N ARG A 526 20.94 11.44 -8.21
CA ARG A 526 20.18 10.20 -8.52
C ARG A 526 18.68 10.40 -8.56
N ASP A 527 18.15 11.08 -7.56
CA ASP A 527 16.70 11.21 -7.35
C ASP A 527 16.13 12.48 -8.00
N ASN A 528 14.88 12.41 -8.46
CA ASN A 528 14.09 13.58 -8.82
C ASN A 528 13.28 14.12 -7.62
N VAL A 529 13.81 13.91 -6.44
CA VAL A 529 13.30 14.39 -5.15
C VAL A 529 14.46 14.82 -4.29
N GLU A 530 14.46 16.04 -3.82
CA GLU A 530 15.41 16.55 -2.85
C GLU A 530 14.72 17.14 -1.63
N GLN A 531 15.29 16.93 -0.46
CA GLN A 531 14.78 17.52 0.76
C GLN A 531 15.92 17.98 1.67
N ILE A 532 15.78 19.23 2.15
CA ILE A 532 16.68 19.83 3.15
C ILE A 532 15.88 20.05 4.44
N ARG A 533 16.48 19.72 5.58
CA ARG A 533 15.95 19.99 6.90
C ARG A 533 16.98 20.74 7.74
N ILE A 534 16.58 21.89 8.27
CA ILE A 534 17.39 22.69 9.19
C ILE A 534 16.70 22.67 10.55
N GLY A 535 17.43 22.30 11.61
CA GLY A 535 16.91 22.32 12.97
C GLY A 535 16.51 23.73 13.44
N ALA A 536 15.64 23.80 14.46
CA ALA A 536 15.15 25.06 15.04
C ALA A 536 16.25 25.81 15.78
#